data_f5a6cf97fef53b144984c861d7e9bb66
#
_entry.id   f5a6cf97fef53b144984c861d7e9bb66
#
_cell.length_a   1.000
_cell.length_b   1.000
_cell.length_c   1.000
_cell.angle_alpha   90.00
_cell.angle_beta   90.00
_cell.angle_gamma   90.00
#
_symmetry.space_group_name_H-M   'P 1'
#
loop_
_entity.id
_entity.type
_entity.pdbx_description
1 polymer ?
#
loop_
_entity_poly.entity_id
_entity_poly.type
_entity_poly.pdbx_seq_one_letter_code
_entity_poly.pdbx_strand_id
1 'polypeptide(L)'
;IYTLSLHDALPIYELVGEMGVEHALLPEKGLVVGGDLVIGADSHTCTYGALGAFSTGVGSTDMAVGMATGKAWFKVPSALKFNLTGSFKPNVSGKDLILHIIGMIGVDGALYQSMEFAGPGVASLTMDDRFTIANMAIEAGGKNGIFPVDEQTVAYIKEHSSKPYTVYEADADAEYDAVFDINLSELKPTVAFPHLPENTKTVDEIEEKFVDRKSVV
;
A
#
# COMPACT_ATOMS: atom_id res chain seq x y z
N ILE A 1 -18.56 -11.24 1.89
CA ILE A 1 -17.60 -11.99 1.05
C ILE A 1 -17.80 -11.45 -0.36
N TYR A 2 -16.91 -10.59 -0.79
CA TYR A 2 -16.93 -10.07 -2.14
C TYR A 2 -15.98 -10.93 -2.97
N THR A 3 -16.47 -11.52 -4.01
CA THR A 3 -15.71 -12.27 -4.99
C THR A 3 -15.45 -11.31 -6.16
N LEU A 4 -14.21 -10.94 -6.42
CA LEU A 4 -13.85 -10.46 -7.75
C LEU A 4 -14.10 -11.64 -8.69
N SER A 5 -15.04 -11.48 -9.60
CA SER A 5 -15.34 -12.51 -10.58
C SER A 5 -14.14 -12.67 -11.51
N LEU A 6 -13.76 -13.90 -11.79
CA LEU A 6 -12.74 -14.21 -12.80
C LEU A 6 -13.05 -13.55 -14.16
N HIS A 7 -14.34 -13.31 -14.44
CA HIS A 7 -14.81 -12.63 -15.64
C HIS A 7 -14.38 -11.17 -15.75
N ASP A 8 -14.09 -10.49 -14.61
CA ASP A 8 -13.67 -9.09 -14.62
C ASP A 8 -12.16 -8.96 -14.93
N ALA A 9 -11.39 -10.02 -14.69
CA ALA A 9 -9.94 -10.03 -14.95
C ALA A 9 -9.55 -10.57 -16.34
N LEU A 10 -10.37 -11.44 -16.96
CA LEU A 10 -10.08 -12.07 -18.24
C LEU A 10 -9.89 -11.07 -19.40
N PRO A 11 -10.68 -9.99 -19.55
CA PRO A 11 -10.49 -9.02 -20.64
C PRO A 11 -9.16 -8.31 -20.65
N ILE A 12 -8.49 -8.21 -19.49
CA ILE A 12 -7.23 -7.45 -19.35
C ILE A 12 -6.06 -8.14 -20.07
N TYR A 13 -6.13 -9.46 -20.24
CA TYR A 13 -5.04 -10.26 -20.81
C TYR A 13 -5.19 -10.58 -22.29
N GLU A 14 -6.35 -10.29 -22.90
CA GLU A 14 -6.64 -10.69 -24.27
C GLU A 14 -6.26 -9.65 -25.33
N LEU A 15 -6.12 -8.38 -24.95
CA LEU A 15 -5.85 -7.30 -25.91
C LEU A 15 -4.42 -6.79 -25.81
N VAL A 16 -3.66 -6.91 -26.89
CA VAL A 16 -2.33 -6.29 -27.03
C VAL A 16 -2.48 -4.78 -26.86
N GLY A 17 -1.75 -4.20 -25.91
CA GLY A 17 -1.82 -2.77 -25.56
C GLY A 17 -2.71 -2.45 -24.36
N GLU A 18 -3.42 -3.42 -23.81
CA GLU A 18 -4.16 -3.29 -22.54
C GLU A 18 -3.49 -4.03 -21.37
N MET A 19 -2.35 -4.63 -21.63
CA MET A 19 -1.55 -5.31 -20.62
C MET A 19 -0.69 -4.31 -19.83
N GLY A 20 -0.46 -4.60 -18.55
CA GLY A 20 0.38 -3.78 -17.69
C GLY A 20 0.70 -4.49 -16.38
N VAL A 21 1.48 -3.81 -15.54
CA VAL A 21 1.71 -4.24 -14.17
C VAL A 21 0.39 -4.16 -13.40
N GLU A 22 -0.03 -5.26 -12.77
CA GLU A 22 -1.35 -5.34 -12.12
C GLU A 22 -1.58 -4.23 -11.10
N HIS A 23 -0.55 -3.84 -10.35
CA HIS A 23 -0.65 -2.85 -9.28
C HIS A 23 -0.94 -1.42 -9.79
N ALA A 24 -0.59 -1.12 -11.04
CA ALA A 24 -0.96 0.10 -11.73
C ALA A 24 -2.26 -0.09 -12.53
N LEU A 25 -2.35 -1.20 -13.26
CA LEU A 25 -3.42 -1.46 -14.22
C LEU A 25 -4.80 -1.58 -13.56
N LEU A 26 -4.90 -2.31 -12.43
CA LEU A 26 -6.20 -2.54 -11.79
C LEU A 26 -6.83 -1.25 -11.24
N PRO A 27 -6.08 -0.35 -10.58
CA PRO A 27 -6.58 0.97 -10.22
C PRO A 27 -6.96 1.83 -11.43
N GLU A 28 -6.08 1.91 -12.44
CA GLU A 28 -6.31 2.70 -13.66
C GLU A 28 -7.52 2.25 -14.48
N LYS A 29 -7.81 0.95 -14.47
CA LYS A 29 -9.01 0.39 -15.10
C LYS A 29 -10.25 0.43 -14.19
N GLY A 30 -10.12 0.97 -12.98
CA GLY A 30 -11.22 1.11 -12.03
C GLY A 30 -11.81 -0.23 -11.55
N LEU A 31 -11.00 -1.30 -11.57
CA LEU A 31 -11.44 -2.63 -11.16
C LEU A 31 -11.48 -2.79 -9.64
N VAL A 32 -10.70 -1.98 -8.92
CA VAL A 32 -10.65 -1.97 -7.46
C VAL A 32 -11.10 -0.61 -6.95
N VAL A 33 -11.96 -0.62 -5.94
CA VAL A 33 -12.49 0.59 -5.30
C VAL A 33 -12.47 0.44 -3.77
N GLY A 34 -12.76 1.53 -3.07
CA GLY A 34 -12.83 1.53 -1.60
C GLY A 34 -13.82 0.51 -1.06
N GLY A 35 -13.40 -0.22 -0.03
CA GLY A 35 -14.19 -1.27 0.62
C GLY A 35 -14.16 -2.64 -0.06
N ASP A 36 -13.46 -2.79 -1.19
CA ASP A 36 -13.23 -4.11 -1.80
C ASP A 36 -12.31 -4.96 -0.93
N LEU A 37 -12.47 -6.29 -1.04
CA LEU A 37 -11.51 -7.27 -0.54
C LEU A 37 -10.84 -7.92 -1.74
N VAL A 38 -9.53 -7.75 -1.87
CA VAL A 38 -8.74 -8.21 -3.01
C VAL A 38 -7.65 -9.16 -2.55
N ILE A 39 -7.54 -10.31 -3.21
CA ILE A 39 -6.40 -11.22 -3.04
C ILE A 39 -5.69 -11.40 -4.37
N GLY A 40 -4.39 -11.53 -4.33
CA GLY A 40 -3.55 -11.77 -5.50
C GLY A 40 -2.41 -12.72 -5.18
N ALA A 41 -1.84 -13.35 -6.19
CA ALA A 41 -0.69 -14.24 -6.04
C ALA A 41 0.65 -13.48 -5.97
N ASP A 42 0.61 -12.15 -6.06
CA ASP A 42 1.75 -11.26 -5.86
C ASP A 42 1.72 -10.67 -4.44
N SER A 43 2.87 -10.57 -3.80
CA SER A 43 2.99 -10.03 -2.44
C SER A 43 2.60 -8.55 -2.35
N HIS A 44 2.82 -7.77 -3.42
CA HIS A 44 2.49 -6.35 -3.49
C HIS A 44 1.01 -6.07 -3.83
N THR A 45 0.15 -7.08 -3.83
CA THR A 45 -1.32 -6.90 -3.92
C THR A 45 -1.84 -5.94 -2.83
N CYS A 46 -1.09 -5.73 -1.75
CA CYS A 46 -1.39 -4.71 -0.72
C CYS A 46 -1.51 -3.28 -1.25
N THR A 47 -1.04 -3.00 -2.46
CA THR A 47 -1.07 -1.68 -3.13
C THR A 47 -2.45 -1.02 -3.12
N TYR A 48 -3.52 -1.81 -3.27
CA TYR A 48 -4.88 -1.25 -3.39
C TYR A 48 -5.46 -0.72 -2.08
N GLY A 49 -4.75 -0.92 -0.96
CA GLY A 49 -5.05 -0.24 0.30
C GLY A 49 -4.95 1.29 0.19
N ALA A 50 -4.25 1.82 -0.82
CA ALA A 50 -4.26 3.24 -1.16
C ALA A 50 -5.67 3.76 -1.52
N LEU A 51 -6.54 2.88 -2.02
CA LEU A 51 -7.96 3.17 -2.34
C LEU A 51 -8.91 2.85 -1.17
N GLY A 52 -8.40 2.42 -0.02
CA GLY A 52 -9.22 1.95 1.09
C GLY A 52 -9.81 0.55 0.89
N ALA A 53 -9.19 -0.27 0.04
CA ALA A 53 -9.51 -1.68 -0.12
C ALA A 53 -8.69 -2.52 0.86
N PHE A 54 -9.27 -3.58 1.43
CA PHE A 54 -8.47 -4.61 2.09
C PHE A 54 -7.87 -5.51 1.02
N SER A 55 -6.59 -5.33 0.74
CA SER A 55 -5.90 -6.05 -0.33
C SER A 55 -4.63 -6.70 0.21
N THR A 56 -4.39 -7.96 -0.15
CA THR A 56 -3.24 -8.71 0.35
C THR A 56 -2.79 -9.82 -0.59
N GLY A 57 -1.49 -10.09 -0.59
CA GLY A 57 -0.91 -11.23 -1.26
C GLY A 57 -1.20 -12.54 -0.55
N VAL A 58 -1.42 -13.60 -1.33
CA VAL A 58 -1.59 -14.98 -0.86
C VAL A 58 -0.74 -15.94 -1.69
N GLY A 59 -0.51 -17.14 -1.19
CA GLY A 59 0.21 -18.16 -1.95
C GLY A 59 -0.54 -18.58 -3.22
N SER A 60 0.17 -18.98 -4.25
CA SER A 60 -0.44 -19.38 -5.54
C SER A 60 -1.46 -20.51 -5.38
N THR A 61 -1.24 -21.44 -4.45
CA THR A 61 -2.20 -22.52 -4.14
C THR A 61 -3.47 -21.95 -3.50
N ASP A 62 -3.34 -21.02 -2.54
CA ASP A 62 -4.48 -20.38 -1.90
C ASP A 62 -5.28 -19.55 -2.91
N MET A 63 -4.57 -18.86 -3.83
CA MET A 63 -5.20 -18.13 -4.93
C MET A 63 -5.99 -19.08 -5.83
N ALA A 64 -5.40 -20.21 -6.24
CA ALA A 64 -6.08 -21.21 -7.07
C ALA A 64 -7.33 -21.78 -6.38
N VAL A 65 -7.26 -22.05 -5.08
CA VAL A 65 -8.41 -22.50 -4.28
C VAL A 65 -9.47 -21.37 -4.19
N GLY A 66 -9.05 -20.13 -3.96
CA GLY A 66 -9.94 -18.97 -3.97
C GLY A 66 -10.69 -18.82 -5.29
N MET A 67 -9.99 -18.96 -6.42
CA MET A 67 -10.58 -18.92 -7.76
C MET A 67 -11.57 -20.08 -7.99
N ALA A 68 -11.23 -21.30 -7.56
CA ALA A 68 -12.07 -22.48 -7.76
C ALA A 68 -13.31 -22.51 -6.86
N THR A 69 -13.23 -21.97 -5.65
CA THR A 69 -14.28 -22.09 -4.64
C THR A 69 -15.04 -20.80 -4.37
N GLY A 70 -14.51 -19.65 -4.81
CA GLY A 70 -15.02 -18.34 -4.45
C GLY A 70 -14.83 -17.99 -2.97
N LYS A 71 -13.94 -18.68 -2.26
CA LYS A 71 -13.73 -18.54 -0.81
C LYS A 71 -12.23 -18.55 -0.49
N ALA A 72 -11.84 -17.69 0.45
CA ALA A 72 -10.53 -17.70 1.09
C ALA A 72 -10.69 -17.61 2.59
N TRP A 73 -9.76 -18.20 3.33
CA TRP A 73 -9.71 -18.13 4.77
C TRP A 73 -8.61 -17.18 5.21
N PHE A 74 -8.93 -16.29 6.15
CA PHE A 74 -7.97 -15.37 6.73
C PHE A 74 -8.08 -15.34 8.25
N LYS A 75 -6.93 -15.28 8.91
CA LYS A 75 -6.88 -14.74 10.27
C LYS A 75 -7.00 -13.21 10.13
N VAL A 76 -7.92 -12.59 10.85
CA VAL A 76 -8.01 -11.12 10.89
C VAL A 76 -6.72 -10.58 11.50
N PRO A 77 -5.94 -9.75 10.76
CA PRO A 77 -4.72 -9.17 11.31
C PRO A 77 -5.05 -8.15 12.41
N SER A 78 -4.19 -8.04 13.41
CA SER A 78 -4.15 -6.84 14.25
C SER A 78 -3.59 -5.65 13.46
N ALA A 79 -3.65 -4.45 14.03
CA ALA A 79 -3.29 -3.25 13.31
C ALA A 79 -2.21 -2.42 14.02
N LEU A 80 -1.32 -1.84 13.22
CA LEU A 80 -0.44 -0.72 13.60
C LEU A 80 -1.02 0.56 13.01
N LYS A 81 -1.01 1.65 13.79
CA LYS A 81 -1.46 2.96 13.31
C LYS A 81 -0.30 3.92 13.13
N PHE A 82 -0.24 4.53 11.96
CA PHE A 82 0.70 5.60 11.63
C PHE A 82 -0.07 6.92 11.52
N ASN A 83 0.05 7.75 12.55
CA ASN A 83 -0.62 9.05 12.61
C ASN A 83 0.29 10.10 11.96
N LEU A 84 -0.10 10.55 10.77
CA LEU A 84 0.68 11.46 9.94
C LEU A 84 0.26 12.91 10.20
N THR A 85 1.23 13.79 10.38
CA THR A 85 1.04 15.24 10.54
C THR A 85 1.94 16.03 9.60
N GLY A 86 1.62 17.29 9.34
CA GLY A 86 2.42 18.15 8.45
C GLY A 86 2.30 17.76 6.97
N SER A 87 3.31 18.11 6.19
CA SER A 87 3.39 17.83 4.75
C SER A 87 4.84 17.65 4.31
N PHE A 88 5.06 16.94 3.20
CA PHE A 88 6.39 16.74 2.65
C PHE A 88 7.08 18.05 2.27
N LYS A 89 8.39 18.08 2.52
CA LYS A 89 9.30 19.09 1.97
C LYS A 89 9.61 18.80 0.50
N PRO A 90 10.13 19.78 -0.25
CA PRO A 90 10.61 19.53 -1.60
C PRO A 90 11.62 18.37 -1.64
N ASN A 91 11.49 17.51 -2.67
CA ASN A 91 12.30 16.30 -2.88
C ASN A 91 12.10 15.17 -1.85
N VAL A 92 11.05 15.22 -1.07
CA VAL A 92 10.56 14.11 -0.22
C VAL A 92 9.25 13.60 -0.78
N SER A 93 9.06 12.30 -0.80
CA SER A 93 7.90 11.61 -1.38
C SER A 93 7.39 10.49 -0.49
N GLY A 94 6.31 9.83 -0.90
CA GLY A 94 5.80 8.64 -0.23
C GLY A 94 6.84 7.52 -0.07
N LYS A 95 7.80 7.44 -1.01
CA LYS A 95 8.92 6.50 -0.92
C LYS A 95 9.80 6.75 0.29
N ASP A 96 10.10 8.00 0.59
CA ASP A 96 10.92 8.37 1.75
C ASP A 96 10.19 8.06 3.05
N LEU A 97 8.87 8.30 3.09
CA LEU A 97 8.05 7.98 4.26
C LEU A 97 8.05 6.46 4.53
N ILE A 98 7.79 5.64 3.54
CA ILE A 98 7.73 4.20 3.79
C ILE A 98 9.11 3.61 4.10
N LEU A 99 10.19 4.10 3.50
CA LEU A 99 11.55 3.72 3.86
C LEU A 99 11.88 4.14 5.29
N HIS A 100 11.46 5.34 5.72
CA HIS A 100 11.61 5.78 7.10
C HIS A 100 10.88 4.84 8.07
N ILE A 101 9.64 4.44 7.74
CA ILE A 101 8.85 3.50 8.54
C ILE A 101 9.56 2.14 8.63
N ILE A 102 9.97 1.57 7.49
CA ILE A 102 10.67 0.29 7.45
C ILE A 102 11.98 0.35 8.27
N GLY A 103 12.72 1.45 8.16
CA GLY A 103 13.93 1.66 8.99
C GLY A 103 13.64 1.76 10.49
N MET A 104 12.46 2.27 10.86
CA MET A 104 12.03 2.44 12.25
C MET A 104 11.55 1.13 12.88
N ILE A 105 10.75 0.34 12.16
CA ILE A 105 10.10 -0.87 12.71
C ILE A 105 10.77 -2.19 12.28
N GLY A 106 11.64 -2.15 11.25
CA GLY A 106 12.29 -3.33 10.67
C GLY A 106 11.43 -4.04 9.63
N VAL A 107 12.04 -4.99 8.91
CA VAL A 107 11.37 -5.79 7.86
C VAL A 107 10.29 -6.76 8.40
N ASP A 108 10.33 -7.06 9.68
CA ASP A 108 9.33 -7.90 10.37
C ASP A 108 8.44 -7.11 11.34
N GLY A 109 8.58 -5.77 11.38
CA GLY A 109 7.93 -4.92 12.38
C GLY A 109 6.41 -4.89 12.28
N ALA A 110 5.86 -5.18 11.10
CA ALA A 110 4.41 -5.32 10.87
C ALA A 110 4.02 -6.74 10.46
N LEU A 111 4.79 -7.76 10.88
CA LEU A 111 4.58 -9.13 10.43
C LEU A 111 3.15 -9.61 10.70
N TYR A 112 2.42 -9.93 9.63
CA TYR A 112 1.01 -10.32 9.64
C TYR A 112 0.05 -9.28 10.23
N GLN A 113 0.42 -8.00 10.25
CA GLN A 113 -0.42 -6.90 10.75
C GLN A 113 -0.91 -6.03 9.59
N SER A 114 -1.98 -5.28 9.82
CA SER A 114 -2.44 -4.21 8.95
C SER A 114 -1.73 -2.91 9.34
N MET A 115 -1.23 -2.17 8.37
CA MET A 115 -0.64 -0.84 8.57
C MET A 115 -1.68 0.21 8.20
N GLU A 116 -2.28 0.87 9.19
CA GLU A 116 -3.27 1.93 8.98
C GLU A 116 -2.60 3.30 8.99
N PHE A 117 -2.79 4.05 7.90
CA PHE A 117 -2.31 5.43 7.77
C PHE A 117 -3.44 6.41 8.04
N ALA A 118 -3.27 7.26 9.04
CA ALA A 118 -4.29 8.20 9.50
C ALA A 118 -3.69 9.56 9.85
N GLY A 119 -4.52 10.47 10.30
CA GLY A 119 -4.12 11.80 10.73
C GLY A 119 -4.19 12.88 9.63
N PRO A 120 -4.05 14.17 10.02
CA PRO A 120 -4.27 15.29 9.11
C PRO A 120 -3.24 15.38 7.97
N GLY A 121 -2.06 14.79 8.13
CA GLY A 121 -1.02 14.74 7.11
C GLY A 121 -1.41 13.91 5.88
N VAL A 122 -2.33 12.95 6.01
CA VAL A 122 -2.79 12.11 4.88
C VAL A 122 -3.37 12.97 3.74
N ALA A 123 -4.07 14.06 4.06
CA ALA A 123 -4.64 14.95 3.05
C ALA A 123 -3.58 15.65 2.18
N SER A 124 -2.32 15.71 2.62
CA SER A 124 -1.21 16.29 1.85
C SER A 124 -0.54 15.29 0.90
N LEU A 125 -0.82 13.99 1.03
CA LEU A 125 -0.26 12.94 0.19
C LEU A 125 -1.05 12.82 -1.11
N THR A 126 -0.34 12.78 -2.24
CA THR A 126 -0.94 12.45 -3.53
C THR A 126 -1.39 10.99 -3.57
N MET A 127 -2.23 10.61 -4.54
CA MET A 127 -2.58 9.20 -4.74
C MET A 127 -1.34 8.36 -5.07
N ASP A 128 -0.39 8.88 -5.83
CA ASP A 128 0.88 8.20 -6.15
C ASP A 128 1.71 7.93 -4.89
N ASP A 129 1.75 8.88 -3.95
CA ASP A 129 2.39 8.65 -2.65
C ASP A 129 1.70 7.52 -1.88
N ARG A 130 0.35 7.54 -1.83
CA ARG A 130 -0.43 6.50 -1.14
C ARG A 130 -0.24 5.12 -1.77
N PHE A 131 -0.25 5.02 -3.10
CA PHE A 131 0.04 3.78 -3.80
C PHE A 131 1.46 3.27 -3.49
N THR A 132 2.45 4.15 -3.49
CA THR A 132 3.84 3.80 -3.15
C THR A 132 3.96 3.29 -1.72
N ILE A 133 3.33 3.95 -0.76
CA ILE A 133 3.36 3.57 0.65
C ILE A 133 2.64 2.23 0.87
N ALA A 134 1.44 2.09 0.34
CA ALA A 134 0.66 0.86 0.46
C ALA A 134 1.34 -0.33 -0.20
N ASN A 135 1.95 -0.12 -1.38
CA ASN A 135 2.71 -1.14 -2.10
C ASN A 135 3.86 -1.71 -1.25
N MET A 136 4.58 -0.85 -0.54
CA MET A 136 5.73 -1.25 0.25
C MET A 136 5.40 -1.69 1.68
N ALA A 137 4.15 -1.79 2.07
CA ALA A 137 3.75 -2.31 3.38
C ALA A 137 4.25 -3.76 3.58
N ILE A 138 4.32 -4.54 2.51
CA ILE A 138 4.85 -5.92 2.56
C ILE A 138 6.34 -5.97 2.94
N GLU A 139 7.12 -4.95 2.64
CA GLU A 139 8.54 -4.87 2.99
C GLU A 139 8.78 -4.72 4.51
N ALA A 140 7.73 -4.37 5.27
CA ALA A 140 7.71 -4.43 6.73
C ALA A 140 7.01 -5.69 7.27
N GLY A 141 6.66 -6.65 6.41
CA GLY A 141 5.91 -7.85 6.76
C GLY A 141 4.39 -7.65 6.84
N GLY A 142 3.88 -6.45 6.52
CA GLY A 142 2.47 -6.09 6.62
C GLY A 142 1.58 -6.85 5.65
N LYS A 143 0.38 -7.17 6.08
CA LYS A 143 -0.65 -7.77 5.22
C LYS A 143 -1.21 -6.77 4.24
N ASN A 144 -1.36 -5.53 4.64
CA ASN A 144 -1.72 -4.40 3.80
C ASN A 144 -1.23 -3.08 4.40
N GLY A 145 -1.24 -2.03 3.56
CA GLY A 145 -1.14 -0.66 4.01
C GLY A 145 -2.41 0.05 3.57
N ILE A 146 -3.24 0.51 4.51
CA ILE A 146 -4.56 1.03 4.21
C ILE A 146 -4.67 2.53 4.51
N PHE A 147 -5.26 3.26 3.58
CA PHE A 147 -5.57 4.69 3.68
C PHE A 147 -7.08 4.93 3.81
N PRO A 148 -7.50 6.02 4.44
CA PRO A 148 -8.90 6.42 4.46
C PRO A 148 -9.38 6.78 3.05
N VAL A 149 -10.67 6.52 2.79
CA VAL A 149 -11.35 6.94 1.56
C VAL A 149 -11.79 8.40 1.73
N ASP A 150 -10.85 9.31 1.55
CA ASP A 150 -11.09 10.75 1.62
C ASP A 150 -11.48 11.36 0.26
N GLU A 151 -11.57 12.69 0.18
CA GLU A 151 -11.99 13.38 -1.05
C GLU A 151 -11.06 13.09 -2.23
N GLN A 152 -9.74 12.94 -2.02
CA GLN A 152 -8.79 12.62 -3.08
C GLN A 152 -9.02 11.19 -3.59
N THR A 153 -9.19 10.23 -2.69
CA THR A 153 -9.49 8.84 -3.05
C THR A 153 -10.81 8.75 -3.80
N VAL A 154 -11.84 9.46 -3.33
CA VAL A 154 -13.15 9.51 -4.01
C VAL A 154 -13.03 10.12 -5.41
N ALA A 155 -12.24 11.19 -5.57
CA ALA A 155 -12.01 11.80 -6.87
C ALA A 155 -11.34 10.82 -7.84
N TYR A 156 -10.28 10.15 -7.38
CA TYR A 156 -9.59 9.11 -8.16
C TYR A 156 -10.53 7.96 -8.56
N ILE A 157 -11.30 7.42 -7.62
CA ILE A 157 -12.26 6.34 -7.91
C ILE A 157 -13.27 6.77 -8.96
N LYS A 158 -13.84 7.97 -8.84
CA LYS A 158 -14.85 8.48 -9.80
C LYS A 158 -14.29 8.74 -11.19
N GLU A 159 -13.01 9.08 -11.30
CA GLU A 159 -12.34 9.27 -12.59
C GLU A 159 -12.15 7.95 -13.33
N HIS A 160 -11.87 6.86 -12.61
CA HIS A 160 -11.48 5.58 -13.20
C HIS A 160 -12.58 4.52 -13.16
N SER A 161 -13.62 4.67 -12.31
CA SER A 161 -14.65 3.64 -12.09
C SER A 161 -16.04 4.21 -11.91
N SER A 162 -17.01 3.46 -12.45
CA SER A 162 -18.43 3.65 -12.12
C SER A 162 -18.94 2.65 -11.06
N LYS A 163 -18.05 1.80 -10.53
CA LYS A 163 -18.36 0.79 -9.53
C LYS A 163 -18.75 1.47 -8.20
N PRO A 164 -19.78 0.99 -7.50
CA PRO A 164 -20.07 1.48 -6.16
C PRO A 164 -18.93 1.14 -5.21
N TYR A 165 -18.61 2.07 -4.32
CA TYR A 165 -17.59 1.89 -3.29
C TYR A 165 -18.21 2.05 -1.90
N THR A 166 -17.54 1.51 -0.89
CA THR A 166 -17.94 1.65 0.51
C THR A 166 -16.80 2.30 1.29
N VAL A 167 -17.16 3.27 2.13
CA VAL A 167 -16.21 3.91 3.06
C VAL A 167 -16.30 3.18 4.40
N TYR A 168 -15.17 2.65 4.85
CA TYR A 168 -15.01 2.13 6.19
C TYR A 168 -14.10 3.05 6.97
N GLU A 169 -14.47 3.34 8.21
CA GLU A 169 -13.69 4.13 9.15
C GLU A 169 -13.45 3.28 10.41
N ALA A 170 -12.35 3.58 11.10
CA ALA A 170 -12.07 2.94 12.36
C ALA A 170 -13.12 3.35 13.41
N ASP A 171 -13.57 2.40 14.22
CA ASP A 171 -14.44 2.68 15.36
C ASP A 171 -13.74 3.62 16.36
N ALA A 172 -14.52 4.37 17.13
CA ALA A 172 -13.98 5.35 18.08
C ALA A 172 -13.16 4.69 19.21
N ASP A 173 -13.41 3.41 19.45
CA ASP A 173 -12.74 2.56 20.44
C ASP A 173 -11.82 1.52 19.79
N ALA A 174 -11.42 1.73 18.53
CA ALA A 174 -10.50 0.83 17.83
C ALA A 174 -9.17 0.68 18.58
N GLU A 175 -8.75 -0.56 18.79
CA GLU A 175 -7.51 -0.92 19.46
C GLU A 175 -6.41 -1.20 18.42
N TYR A 176 -5.20 -0.71 18.71
CA TYR A 176 -4.00 -0.90 17.89
C TYR A 176 -2.88 -1.50 18.71
N ASP A 177 -2.10 -2.42 18.14
CA ASP A 177 -0.94 -3.01 18.82
C ASP A 177 0.15 -1.95 19.08
N ALA A 178 0.29 -0.98 18.20
CA ALA A 178 1.11 0.20 18.41
C ALA A 178 0.60 1.40 17.59
N VAL A 179 0.91 2.60 18.05
CA VAL A 179 0.63 3.87 17.37
C VAL A 179 1.93 4.64 17.21
N PHE A 180 2.21 5.09 15.99
CA PHE A 180 3.41 5.86 15.65
C PHE A 180 2.98 7.24 15.13
N ASP A 181 3.50 8.30 15.77
CA ASP A 181 3.30 9.67 15.31
C ASP A 181 4.46 10.09 14.41
N ILE A 182 4.15 10.48 13.17
CA ILE A 182 5.16 10.89 12.18
C ILE A 182 4.83 12.28 11.64
N ASN A 183 5.80 13.20 11.78
CA ASN A 183 5.72 14.52 11.19
C ASN A 183 6.38 14.52 9.81
N LEU A 184 5.56 14.55 8.76
CA LEU A 184 6.02 14.55 7.36
C LEU A 184 6.99 15.69 7.06
N SER A 185 6.86 16.84 7.78
CA SER A 185 7.73 17.99 7.59
C SER A 185 9.15 17.81 8.15
N GLU A 186 9.39 16.76 8.91
CA GLU A 186 10.72 16.43 9.44
C GLU A 186 11.45 15.38 8.61
N LEU A 187 10.73 14.70 7.72
CA LEU A 187 11.33 13.69 6.85
C LEU A 187 12.35 14.31 5.90
N LYS A 188 13.33 13.49 5.56
CA LYS A 188 14.41 13.81 4.63
C LYS A 188 14.49 12.75 3.54
N PRO A 189 15.04 13.07 2.36
CA PRO A 189 15.32 12.07 1.35
C PRO A 189 16.11 10.89 1.94
N THR A 190 15.62 9.69 1.73
CA THR A 190 16.06 8.47 2.40
C THR A 190 16.48 7.41 1.39
N VAL A 191 17.55 6.69 1.66
CA VAL A 191 18.08 5.60 0.84
C VAL A 191 18.18 4.34 1.67
N ALA A 192 17.76 3.21 1.12
CA ALA A 192 17.99 1.90 1.71
C ALA A 192 19.29 1.28 1.17
N PHE A 193 20.11 0.79 2.07
CA PHE A 193 21.37 0.11 1.76
C PHE A 193 21.19 -1.41 1.69
N PRO A 194 22.01 -2.13 0.92
CA PRO A 194 22.01 -3.58 0.94
C PRO A 194 22.28 -4.12 2.37
N HIS A 195 21.74 -5.28 2.76
CA HIS A 195 20.95 -6.17 1.91
C HIS A 195 19.45 -6.14 2.26
N LEU A 196 19.04 -5.36 3.25
CA LEU A 196 17.65 -5.27 3.73
C LEU A 196 17.11 -3.85 3.56
N PRO A 197 15.83 -3.68 3.21
CA PRO A 197 15.22 -2.37 3.08
C PRO A 197 15.15 -1.56 4.39
N GLU A 198 15.33 -2.20 5.55
CA GLU A 198 15.44 -1.52 6.86
C GLU A 198 16.77 -0.79 7.07
N ASN A 199 17.80 -1.10 6.27
CA ASN A 199 19.10 -0.44 6.34
C ASN A 199 19.01 0.97 5.74
N THR A 200 18.16 1.81 6.28
CA THR A 200 17.92 3.15 5.77
C THR A 200 18.84 4.18 6.36
N LYS A 201 19.22 5.16 5.53
CA LYS A 201 19.89 6.39 5.95
C LYS A 201 19.29 7.58 5.19
N THR A 202 19.22 8.71 5.84
CA THR A 202 18.96 9.95 5.13
C THR A 202 20.16 10.34 4.26
N VAL A 203 19.92 11.07 3.17
CA VAL A 203 20.99 11.49 2.25
C VAL A 203 22.07 12.29 2.98
N ASP A 204 21.70 13.04 4.02
CA ASP A 204 22.64 13.82 4.82
C ASP A 204 23.60 12.96 5.67
N GLU A 205 23.23 11.71 5.94
CA GLU A 205 24.03 10.74 6.72
C GLU A 205 24.97 9.92 5.85
N ILE A 206 24.93 10.11 4.53
CA ILE A 206 25.74 9.35 3.58
C ILE A 206 27.04 10.09 3.32
N GLU A 207 28.14 9.57 3.84
CA GLU A 207 29.49 10.11 3.63
C GLU A 207 30.11 9.68 2.31
N GLU A 208 29.68 8.54 1.76
CA GLU A 208 30.22 7.98 0.53
C GLU A 208 29.59 8.61 -0.70
N LYS A 209 30.43 8.96 -1.69
CA LYS A 209 29.95 9.36 -3.02
C LYS A 209 29.62 8.13 -3.84
N PHE A 210 28.34 7.93 -4.15
CA PHE A 210 27.95 6.94 -5.13
C PHE A 210 28.25 7.47 -6.53
N VAL A 211 29.18 6.81 -7.24
CA VAL A 211 29.62 7.18 -8.59
C VAL A 211 28.86 6.46 -9.68
N ASP A 212 28.09 5.42 -9.35
CA ASP A 212 27.29 4.67 -10.29
C ASP A 212 25.93 4.35 -9.71
N ARG A 213 24.96 4.30 -10.58
CA ARG A 213 23.59 3.92 -10.26
C ARG A 213 23.14 2.80 -11.18
N LYS A 214 22.87 1.65 -10.62
CA LYS A 214 22.16 0.58 -11.29
C LYS A 214 20.75 0.51 -10.70
N SER A 215 19.75 0.91 -11.48
CA SER A 215 18.38 0.54 -11.18
C SER A 215 18.10 -0.82 -11.81
N VAL A 216 17.65 -1.77 -11.01
CA VAL A 216 17.09 -3.02 -11.49
C VAL A 216 15.57 -2.85 -11.37
N VAL A 217 14.92 -2.90 -12.51
CA VAL A 217 13.46 -2.93 -12.62
C VAL A 217 13.05 -4.38 -12.64
#